data_3db1bbe9fe9b2d96c09de84d0fe2de93
#
_entry.id   3db1bbe9fe9b2d96c09de84d0fe2de93
#
_cell.length_a   1.000
_cell.length_b   1.000
_cell.length_c   1.000
_cell.angle_alpha   90.00
_cell.angle_beta   90.00
_cell.angle_gamma   90.00
#
_symmetry.space_group_name_H-M   'P 1'
#
loop_
_entity.id
_entity.type
_entity.pdbx_description
1 polymer ?
#
loop_
_entity_poly.entity_id
_entity_poly.type
_entity_poly.pdbx_seq_one_letter_code
_entity_poly.pdbx_strand_id
1 'polypeptide(L)'
;MPTAHDLAMLDGDELAARLGESRRELFNLRFQLATGQLDNPSRIGQVRREVARMLTVLRGREILEAEGAYVAPTAAEHEAARAKLAAEDAEREEKAAARVAAAEAEAEPLDLHEHDHPDDEEDEA
;
A
#
# COMPACT_ATOMS: atom_id res chain seq x y z
N MET A 1 8.42 -4.09 -7.00
CA MET A 1 8.74 -2.90 -6.21
C MET A 1 9.39 -1.85 -7.09
N PRO A 2 8.94 -0.61 -7.11
CA PRO A 2 9.51 0.42 -7.99
C PRO A 2 11.00 0.63 -7.70
N THR A 3 11.80 0.68 -8.76
CA THR A 3 13.23 0.98 -8.61
C THR A 3 13.46 2.49 -8.51
N ALA A 4 14.59 2.89 -7.94
CA ALA A 4 14.95 4.31 -7.89
C ALA A 4 15.07 4.92 -9.30
N HIS A 5 15.51 4.13 -10.28
CA HIS A 5 15.59 4.57 -11.68
C HIS A 5 14.21 4.86 -12.27
N ASP A 6 13.23 3.97 -12.06
CA ASP A 6 11.87 4.16 -12.57
C ASP A 6 11.21 5.40 -11.94
N LEU A 7 11.44 5.61 -10.66
CA LEU A 7 10.97 6.80 -9.94
C LEU A 7 11.65 8.09 -10.43
N ALA A 8 12.92 8.03 -10.79
CA ALA A 8 13.66 9.18 -11.33
C ALA A 8 13.17 9.61 -12.71
N MET A 9 12.52 8.71 -13.47
CA MET A 9 11.93 9.02 -14.77
C MET A 9 10.55 9.68 -14.68
N LEU A 10 9.96 9.76 -13.50
CA LEU A 10 8.69 10.47 -13.29
C LEU A 10 8.88 11.98 -13.25
N ASP A 11 7.84 12.70 -13.64
CA ASP A 11 7.76 14.15 -13.42
C ASP A 11 7.77 14.49 -11.92
N GLY A 12 8.23 15.69 -11.57
CA GLY A 12 8.31 16.14 -10.18
C GLY A 12 6.97 16.13 -9.46
N ASP A 13 5.92 16.56 -10.14
CA ASP A 13 4.56 16.61 -9.59
C ASP A 13 3.98 15.20 -9.38
N GLU A 14 4.23 14.29 -10.30
CA GLU A 14 3.82 12.89 -10.17
C GLU A 14 4.56 12.16 -9.06
N LEU A 15 5.85 12.40 -8.92
CA LEU A 15 6.65 11.85 -7.84
C LEU A 15 6.20 12.38 -6.48
N ALA A 16 5.88 13.66 -6.38
CA ALA A 16 5.34 14.28 -5.16
C ALA A 16 3.96 13.71 -4.80
N ALA A 17 3.09 13.53 -5.78
CA ALA A 17 1.78 12.92 -5.58
C ALA A 17 1.90 11.48 -5.07
N ARG A 18 2.74 10.67 -5.71
CA ARG A 18 3.01 9.30 -5.29
C ARG A 18 3.60 9.22 -3.88
N LEU A 19 4.50 10.12 -3.54
CA LEU A 19 5.04 10.24 -2.19
C LEU A 19 3.93 10.52 -1.16
N GLY A 20 3.01 11.42 -1.49
CA GLY A 20 1.86 11.74 -0.65
C GLY A 20 0.95 10.54 -0.41
N GLU A 21 0.67 9.76 -1.46
CA GLU A 21 -0.11 8.53 -1.38
C GLU A 21 0.57 7.47 -0.52
N SER A 22 1.86 7.24 -0.74
CA SER A 22 2.64 6.27 0.05
C SER A 22 2.71 6.64 1.53
N ARG A 23 2.79 7.93 1.85
CA ARG A 23 2.74 8.41 3.24
C ARG A 23 1.38 8.16 3.89
N ARG A 24 0.28 8.37 3.15
CA ARG A 24 -1.08 8.05 3.64
C ARG A 24 -1.24 6.54 3.86
N GLU A 25 -0.76 5.74 2.92
CA GLU A 25 -0.77 4.27 3.05
C GLU A 25 0.01 3.84 4.30
N LEU A 26 1.20 4.38 4.52
CA LEU A 26 2.01 4.09 5.70
C LEU A 26 1.29 4.45 7.00
N PHE A 27 0.62 5.59 7.04
CA PHE A 27 -0.20 5.99 8.18
C PHE A 27 -1.35 5.00 8.43
N ASN A 28 -2.07 4.63 7.39
CA ASN A 28 -3.18 3.68 7.49
C ASN A 28 -2.70 2.29 7.95
N LEU A 29 -1.57 1.82 7.43
CA LEU A 29 -0.98 0.54 7.84
C LEU A 29 -0.55 0.55 9.32
N ARG A 30 0.03 1.63 9.78
CA ARG A 30 0.38 1.79 11.20
C ARG A 30 -0.86 1.82 12.10
N PHE A 31 -1.92 2.47 11.65
CA PHE A 31 -3.20 2.47 12.35
C PHE A 31 -3.80 1.07 12.42
N GLN A 32 -3.82 0.33 11.32
CA GLN A 32 -4.28 -1.05 11.28
C GLN A 32 -3.45 -1.97 12.18
N LEU A 33 -2.12 -1.76 12.22
CA LEU A 33 -1.25 -2.51 13.13
C LEU A 33 -1.60 -2.24 14.59
N ALA A 34 -1.82 -0.97 14.95
CA ALA A 34 -2.17 -0.58 16.32
C ALA A 34 -3.52 -1.14 16.77
N THR A 35 -4.47 -1.30 15.85
CA THR A 35 -5.81 -1.87 16.12
C THR A 35 -5.89 -3.39 15.95
N GLY A 36 -4.79 -4.04 15.57
CA GLY A 36 -4.74 -5.49 15.36
C GLY A 36 -5.41 -5.99 14.09
N GLN A 37 -5.69 -5.10 13.13
CA GLN A 37 -6.37 -5.42 11.86
C GLN A 37 -5.43 -5.62 10.67
N LEU A 38 -4.11 -5.59 10.88
CA LEU A 38 -3.13 -5.72 9.82
C LEU A 38 -2.78 -7.18 9.55
N ASP A 39 -3.13 -7.68 8.36
CA ASP A 39 -2.85 -9.06 7.95
C ASP A 39 -1.41 -9.27 7.48
N ASN A 40 -0.78 -8.24 6.91
CA ASN A 40 0.56 -8.34 6.35
C ASN A 40 1.48 -7.22 6.87
N PRO A 41 2.16 -7.43 8.01
CA PRO A 41 3.08 -6.43 8.58
C PRO A 41 4.29 -6.12 7.69
N SER A 42 4.67 -7.02 6.78
CA SER A 42 5.75 -6.80 5.82
C SER A 42 5.49 -5.62 4.87
N ARG A 43 4.22 -5.29 4.63
CA ARG A 43 3.82 -4.15 3.79
C ARG A 43 4.35 -2.82 4.34
N ILE A 44 4.39 -2.65 5.66
CA ILE A 44 4.94 -1.44 6.30
C ILE A 44 6.41 -1.24 5.88
N GLY A 45 7.21 -2.29 5.92
CA GLY A 45 8.61 -2.23 5.51
C GLY A 45 8.78 -1.92 4.03
N GLN A 46 7.91 -2.43 3.17
CA GLN A 46 7.90 -2.15 1.73
C GLN A 46 7.59 -0.68 1.45
N VAL A 47 6.52 -0.15 2.05
CA VAL A 47 6.11 1.25 1.86
C VAL A 47 7.16 2.22 2.42
N ARG A 48 7.77 1.92 3.55
CA ARG A 48 8.87 2.73 4.09
C ARG A 48 10.05 2.83 3.13
N ARG A 49 10.44 1.72 2.50
CA ARG A 49 11.51 1.70 1.50
C ARG A 49 11.13 2.48 0.24
N GLU A 50 9.89 2.37 -0.19
CA GLU A 50 9.38 3.15 -1.33
C GLU A 50 9.42 4.65 -1.04
N VAL A 51 8.94 5.09 0.12
CA VAL A 51 9.04 6.48 0.57
C VAL A 51 10.50 6.96 0.60
N ALA A 52 11.41 6.16 1.14
CA ALA A 52 12.82 6.50 1.21
C ALA A 52 13.45 6.66 -0.19
N ARG A 53 13.11 5.80 -1.16
CA ARG A 53 13.58 5.93 -2.54
C ARG A 53 13.05 7.20 -3.21
N MET A 54 11.78 7.51 -3.03
CA MET A 54 11.19 8.74 -3.57
C MET A 54 11.85 10.00 -2.98
N LEU A 55 12.09 10.03 -1.68
CA LEU A 55 12.81 11.14 -1.02
C LEU A 55 14.25 11.27 -1.53
N THR A 56 14.94 10.17 -1.75
CA THR A 56 16.29 10.16 -2.31
C THR A 56 16.31 10.72 -3.73
N VAL A 57 15.36 10.33 -4.56
CA VAL A 57 15.24 10.83 -5.94
C VAL A 57 14.92 12.32 -5.96
N LEU A 58 13.97 12.77 -5.12
CA LEU A 58 13.63 14.19 -5.00
C LEU A 58 14.83 15.02 -4.56
N ARG A 59 15.54 14.56 -3.54
CA ARG A 59 16.73 15.26 -3.05
C ARG A 59 17.87 15.29 -4.07
N GLY A 60 18.12 14.17 -4.76
CA GLY A 60 19.08 14.10 -5.84
C GLY A 60 18.76 15.08 -6.98
N ARG A 61 17.48 15.21 -7.32
CA ARG A 61 16.99 16.16 -8.31
C ARG A 61 17.23 17.61 -7.89
N GLU A 62 16.88 17.97 -6.67
CA GLU A 62 17.15 19.30 -6.10
C GLU A 62 18.64 19.68 -6.17
N ILE A 63 19.52 18.75 -5.84
CA ILE A 63 20.97 18.96 -5.90
C ILE A 63 21.43 19.19 -7.34
N LEU A 64 20.99 18.35 -8.28
CA LEU A 64 21.34 18.49 -9.69
C LEU A 64 20.79 19.80 -10.31
N GLU A 65 19.60 20.21 -9.93
CA GLU A 65 19.01 21.49 -10.34
C GLU A 65 19.83 22.68 -9.81
N ALA A 66 20.25 22.61 -8.55
CA ALA A 66 21.07 23.64 -7.93
C ALA A 66 22.46 23.76 -8.59
N GLU A 67 23.02 22.65 -9.05
CA GLU A 67 24.30 22.58 -9.78
C GLU A 67 24.16 22.92 -11.28
N GLY A 68 22.92 23.05 -11.79
CA GLY A 68 22.64 23.26 -13.22
C GLY A 68 22.89 22.02 -14.09
N ALA A 69 23.01 20.84 -13.49
CA ALA A 69 23.30 19.57 -14.15
C ALA A 69 22.08 18.66 -14.35
N TYR A 70 20.90 19.12 -13.94
CA TYR A 70 19.67 18.33 -14.07
C TYR A 70 19.25 18.22 -15.53
N VAL A 71 19.11 16.98 -16.00
CA VAL A 71 18.57 16.65 -17.31
C VAL A 71 17.22 15.97 -17.10
N ALA A 72 16.14 16.60 -17.56
CA ALA A 72 14.82 16.01 -17.51
C ALA A 72 14.74 14.76 -18.39
N PRO A 73 14.02 13.70 -17.97
CA PRO A 73 13.80 12.52 -18.79
C PRO A 73 13.04 12.89 -20.07
N THR A 74 13.29 12.14 -21.13
CA THR A 74 12.54 12.29 -22.38
C THR A 74 11.10 11.83 -22.21
N ALA A 75 10.21 12.32 -23.07
CA ALA A 75 8.81 11.91 -23.04
C ALA A 75 8.62 10.38 -23.14
N ALA A 76 9.46 9.71 -23.93
CA ALA A 76 9.42 8.25 -24.07
C ALA A 76 9.85 7.52 -22.79
N GLU A 77 10.90 7.98 -22.12
CA GLU A 77 11.37 7.42 -20.84
C GLU A 77 10.32 7.63 -19.74
N HIS A 78 9.72 8.80 -19.71
CA HIS A 78 8.66 9.14 -18.78
C HIS A 78 7.41 8.25 -18.97
N GLU A 79 6.98 8.06 -20.21
CA GLU A 79 5.84 7.20 -20.52
C GLU A 79 6.12 5.72 -20.21
N ALA A 80 7.31 5.24 -20.53
CA ALA A 80 7.73 3.87 -20.21
C ALA A 80 7.78 3.62 -18.70
N ALA A 81 8.32 4.55 -17.93
CA ALA A 81 8.35 4.45 -16.47
C ALA A 81 6.94 4.48 -15.85
N ARG A 82 6.08 5.34 -16.36
CA ARG A 82 4.67 5.44 -15.96
C ARG A 82 3.91 4.13 -16.20
N ALA A 83 4.08 3.55 -17.38
CA ALA A 83 3.45 2.27 -17.73
C ALA A 83 3.95 1.13 -16.84
N LYS A 84 5.27 1.08 -16.57
CA LYS A 84 5.86 0.07 -15.71
C LYS A 84 5.36 0.17 -14.28
N LEU A 85 5.34 1.37 -13.70
CA LEU A 85 4.85 1.60 -12.35
C LEU A 85 3.35 1.30 -12.21
N ALA A 86 2.55 1.65 -13.21
CA ALA A 86 1.13 1.31 -13.24
C ALA A 86 0.91 -0.21 -13.28
N ALA A 87 1.72 -0.95 -14.03
CA ALA A 87 1.68 -2.41 -14.07
C ALA A 87 2.05 -3.04 -12.72
N GLU A 88 3.10 -2.54 -12.07
CA GLU A 88 3.51 -3.00 -10.73
C GLU A 88 2.43 -2.72 -9.66
N ASP A 89 1.79 -1.56 -9.72
CA ASP A 89 0.70 -1.20 -8.83
C ASP A 89 -0.53 -2.10 -9.04
N ALA A 90 -0.89 -2.37 -10.31
CA ALA A 90 -1.97 -3.29 -10.64
C ALA A 90 -1.73 -4.71 -10.14
N GLU A 91 -0.52 -5.24 -10.31
CA GLU A 91 -0.15 -6.55 -9.76
C GLU A 91 -0.22 -6.59 -8.24
N ARG A 92 0.16 -5.50 -7.58
CA ARG A 92 0.08 -5.37 -6.12
C ARG A 92 -1.36 -5.39 -5.64
N GLU A 93 -2.23 -4.64 -6.29
CA GLU A 93 -3.66 -4.59 -5.98
C GLU A 93 -4.32 -5.94 -6.20
N GLU A 94 -3.99 -6.63 -7.29
CA GLU A 94 -4.48 -7.97 -7.57
C GLU A 94 -4.06 -9.00 -6.50
N LYS A 95 -2.79 -8.97 -6.10
CA LYS A 95 -2.29 -9.83 -5.02
C LYS A 95 -2.94 -9.51 -3.68
N ALA A 96 -3.17 -8.25 -3.39
CA ALA A 96 -3.85 -7.84 -2.16
C ALA A 96 -5.32 -8.29 -2.16
N ALA A 97 -6.03 -8.13 -3.29
CA ALA A 97 -7.40 -8.61 -3.45
C ALA A 97 -7.50 -10.13 -3.34
N ALA A 98 -6.56 -10.86 -3.93
CA ALA A 98 -6.50 -12.33 -3.83
C ALA A 98 -6.28 -12.80 -2.38
N ARG A 99 -5.46 -12.09 -1.61
CA ARG A 99 -5.26 -12.37 -0.18
C ARG A 99 -6.53 -12.16 0.64
N VAL A 100 -7.22 -11.05 0.41
CA VAL A 100 -8.50 -10.76 1.09
C VAL A 100 -9.52 -11.82 0.76
N ALA A 101 -9.66 -12.20 -0.51
CA ALA A 101 -10.57 -13.26 -0.94
C ALA A 101 -10.23 -14.62 -0.32
N ALA A 102 -8.94 -14.97 -0.24
CA ALA A 102 -8.49 -16.21 0.42
C ALA A 102 -8.78 -16.20 1.93
N ALA A 103 -8.56 -15.07 2.60
CA ALA A 103 -8.86 -14.92 4.02
C ALA A 103 -10.36 -15.01 4.30
N GLU A 104 -11.20 -14.43 3.46
CA GLU A 104 -12.66 -14.54 3.55
C GLU A 104 -13.16 -15.99 3.29
N ALA A 105 -12.52 -16.72 2.39
CA ALA A 105 -12.84 -18.12 2.11
C ALA A 105 -12.45 -19.07 3.25
N GLU A 106 -11.38 -18.75 4.00
CA GLU A 106 -10.93 -19.49 5.18
C GLU A 106 -11.67 -19.10 6.47
N ALA A 107 -12.32 -17.95 6.49
CA ALA A 107 -13.17 -17.55 7.60
C ALA A 107 -14.39 -18.48 7.65
N GLU A 108 -14.37 -19.42 8.59
CA GLU A 108 -15.58 -20.22 8.88
C GLU A 108 -16.71 -19.26 9.26
N PRO A 109 -17.92 -19.49 8.71
CA PRO A 109 -19.06 -18.72 9.17
C PRO A 109 -19.18 -18.92 10.67
N LEU A 110 -19.19 -17.82 11.43
CA LEU A 110 -19.52 -17.83 12.85
C LEU A 110 -20.89 -18.47 12.96
N ASP A 111 -20.89 -19.74 13.35
CA ASP A 111 -22.10 -20.45 13.70
C ASP A 111 -22.59 -19.77 14.99
N LEU A 112 -23.47 -18.81 14.83
CA LEU A 112 -24.24 -18.26 15.92
C LEU A 112 -25.19 -19.39 16.34
N HIS A 113 -24.69 -20.27 17.19
CA HIS A 113 -25.56 -21.11 17.98
C HIS A 113 -26.46 -20.18 18.79
N GLU A 114 -27.66 -19.98 18.30
CA GLU A 114 -28.74 -19.57 19.18
C GLU A 114 -28.77 -20.59 20.32
N HIS A 115 -28.22 -20.19 21.45
CA HIS A 115 -28.55 -20.87 22.69
C HIS A 115 -30.03 -20.64 22.90
N ASP A 116 -30.83 -21.58 22.43
CA ASP A 116 -32.19 -21.78 22.88
C ASP A 116 -32.07 -22.13 24.36
N HIS A 117 -32.29 -21.15 25.21
CA HIS A 117 -32.47 -21.38 26.62
C HIS A 117 -33.84 -22.00 26.74
N PRO A 118 -33.96 -23.27 27.15
CA PRO A 118 -35.25 -23.75 27.60
C PRO A 118 -35.59 -22.97 28.86
N ASP A 119 -36.61 -22.16 28.76
CA ASP A 119 -37.28 -21.60 29.93
C ASP A 119 -37.70 -22.75 30.81
N ASP A 120 -36.95 -23.00 31.86
CA ASP A 120 -37.40 -23.84 32.97
C ASP A 120 -38.53 -23.06 33.66
N GLU A 121 -39.74 -23.22 33.16
CA GLU A 121 -40.92 -22.95 33.94
C GLU A 121 -40.95 -23.97 35.06
N GLU A 122 -40.41 -23.62 36.18
CA GLU A 122 -40.75 -24.28 37.42
C GLU A 122 -42.20 -23.92 37.77
N ASP A 123 -43.09 -24.81 37.42
CA ASP A 123 -44.43 -24.83 38.01
C ASP A 123 -44.30 -25.22 39.49
N GLU A 124 -44.34 -24.26 40.37
CA GLU A 124 -44.66 -24.48 41.75
C GLU A 124 -46.18 -24.69 41.89
N ALA A 125 -46.53 -25.91 42.19
CA ALA A 125 -47.84 -26.23 42.68
C ALA A 125 -47.98 -25.98 44.22
#